data_e3525a12473b016eaa0ae467653c343c
#
_entry.id   e3525a12473b016eaa0ae467653c343c
#
_cell.length_a   1.000
_cell.length_b   1.000
_cell.length_c   1.000
_cell.angle_alpha   90.00
_cell.angle_beta   90.00
_cell.angle_gamma   90.00
#
_symmetry.space_group_name_H-M   'P 1'
#
loop_
_entity.id
_entity.type
_entity.pdbx_description
1 polymer ?
#
loop_
_entity_poly.entity_id
_entity_poly.type
_entity_poly.pdbx_seq_one_letter_code
_entity_poly.pdbx_strand_id
1 'polypeptide(L)'
;IQNFNIRKLFSSSRGQFEALISGVPVEENVVSALSQASQIIAKNIISEGYTGHVSFDAYTFRDGDKICLNPVSEINARMTMADIARLMAKKTSSKISSIKFVKGKHLEIFRSETDIISYFGDDSYSAVRGKGIILMSPLYYEKNGVINSTERALFCVLSDNESETLHCLKKIAALEWHGL
;
A
#
# COMPACT_ATOMS: atom_id res chain seq x y z
N ILE A 1 4.99 18.02 -13.81
CA ILE A 1 4.67 17.05 -12.73
C ILE A 1 4.76 17.81 -11.41
N GLN A 2 3.66 17.89 -10.67
CA GLN A 2 3.65 18.62 -9.40
C GLN A 2 4.17 17.77 -8.21
N ASN A 3 3.99 16.45 -8.27
CA ASN A 3 4.43 15.53 -7.23
C ASN A 3 4.85 14.20 -7.85
N PHE A 4 6.09 13.79 -7.62
CA PHE A 4 6.62 12.50 -8.01
C PHE A 4 6.95 11.71 -6.74
N ASN A 5 6.42 10.50 -6.62
CA ASN A 5 6.66 9.63 -5.47
C ASN A 5 6.90 8.21 -5.92
N ILE A 6 7.93 7.58 -5.38
CA ILE A 6 8.24 6.17 -5.60
C ILE A 6 7.73 5.37 -4.40
N ARG A 7 7.22 4.16 -4.69
CA ARG A 7 6.72 3.23 -3.68
C ARG A 7 7.26 1.84 -3.98
N LYS A 8 7.55 1.10 -2.93
CA LYS A 8 7.99 -0.29 -3.04
C LYS A 8 6.76 -1.18 -2.98
N LEU A 9 6.57 -2.01 -4.00
CA LEU A 9 5.47 -2.98 -4.08
C LEU A 9 5.97 -4.36 -3.63
N PHE A 10 5.09 -5.07 -2.94
CA PHE A 10 5.26 -6.48 -2.61
C PHE A 10 4.16 -7.27 -3.29
N SER A 11 4.56 -8.30 -4.00
CA SER A 11 3.66 -9.21 -4.71
C SER A 11 3.92 -10.65 -4.26
N SER A 12 2.87 -11.46 -4.28
CA SER A 12 2.99 -12.90 -4.09
C SER A 12 3.81 -13.54 -5.21
N SER A 13 4.18 -14.80 -5.03
CA SER A 13 4.83 -15.61 -6.08
C SER A 13 4.00 -15.75 -7.38
N ARG A 14 2.70 -15.43 -7.30
CA ARG A 14 1.77 -15.39 -8.45
C ARG A 14 1.57 -13.99 -9.03
N GLY A 15 2.36 -12.99 -8.62
CA GLY A 15 2.26 -11.61 -9.07
C GLY A 15 1.07 -10.82 -8.49
N GLN A 16 0.34 -11.37 -7.51
CA GLN A 16 -0.77 -10.66 -6.89
C GLN A 16 -0.24 -9.63 -5.88
N PHE A 17 -0.82 -8.44 -5.91
CA PHE A 17 -0.51 -7.38 -4.94
C PHE A 17 -0.76 -7.85 -3.50
N GLU A 18 0.22 -7.69 -2.64
CA GLU A 18 0.14 -8.00 -1.21
C GLU A 18 0.23 -6.75 -0.33
N ALA A 19 1.20 -5.90 -0.60
CA ALA A 19 1.42 -4.66 0.15
C ALA A 19 2.18 -3.63 -0.68
N LEU A 20 2.17 -2.39 -0.22
CA LEU A 20 3.09 -1.35 -0.69
C LEU A 20 3.63 -0.56 0.50
N ILE A 21 4.82 0.00 0.32
CA ILE A 21 5.43 0.93 1.28
C ILE A 21 5.84 2.20 0.53
N SER A 22 5.50 3.35 1.09
CA SER A 22 5.87 4.68 0.63
C SER A 22 6.78 5.36 1.66
N GLY A 23 7.72 6.19 1.22
CA GLY A 23 8.62 6.94 2.10
C GLY A 23 9.91 6.19 2.46
N VAL A 24 10.15 5.01 1.88
CA VAL A 24 11.42 4.28 2.06
C VAL A 24 12.46 4.74 1.03
N PRO A 25 13.76 4.68 1.38
CA PRO A 25 14.84 5.00 0.44
C PRO A 25 14.82 4.09 -0.79
N VAL A 26 15.14 4.66 -1.94
CA VAL A 26 15.30 3.96 -3.22
C VAL A 26 16.66 4.35 -3.81
N GLU A 27 17.31 3.44 -4.49
CA GLU A 27 18.61 3.68 -5.14
C GLU A 27 18.52 4.84 -6.16
N GLU A 28 19.54 5.69 -6.19
CA GLU A 28 19.53 6.93 -6.96
C GLU A 28 19.41 6.70 -8.48
N ASN A 29 20.04 5.64 -8.99
CA ASN A 29 19.92 5.22 -10.39
C ASN A 29 18.48 4.83 -10.75
N VAL A 30 17.77 4.13 -9.84
CA VAL A 30 16.36 3.77 -10.02
C VAL A 30 15.49 5.03 -9.97
N VAL A 31 15.71 5.93 -9.00
CA VAL A 31 15.01 7.22 -8.91
C VAL A 31 15.16 8.02 -10.19
N SER A 32 16.39 8.12 -10.72
CA SER A 32 16.68 8.83 -11.98
C SER A 32 15.92 8.24 -13.17
N ALA A 33 16.00 6.91 -13.35
CA ALA A 33 15.31 6.23 -14.45
C ALA A 33 13.78 6.36 -14.37
N LEU A 34 13.19 6.20 -13.19
CA LEU A 34 11.75 6.36 -12.99
C LEU A 34 11.30 7.82 -13.15
N SER A 35 12.15 8.80 -12.76
CA SER A 35 11.87 10.22 -12.98
C SER A 35 11.82 10.54 -14.48
N GLN A 36 12.77 10.02 -15.27
CA GLN A 36 12.77 10.20 -16.73
C GLN A 36 11.52 9.55 -17.36
N ALA A 37 11.19 8.32 -16.98
CA ALA A 37 9.99 7.63 -17.45
C ALA A 37 8.73 8.44 -17.12
N SER A 38 8.62 8.98 -15.90
CA SER A 38 7.49 9.80 -15.48
C SER A 38 7.29 11.05 -16.33
N GLN A 39 8.38 11.70 -16.75
CA GLN A 39 8.32 12.88 -17.62
C GLN A 39 7.81 12.54 -19.02
N ILE A 40 8.25 11.41 -19.58
CA ILE A 40 7.79 10.92 -20.89
C ILE A 40 6.29 10.57 -20.83
N ILE A 41 5.88 9.80 -19.80
CA ILE A 41 4.48 9.43 -19.61
C ILE A 41 3.61 10.68 -19.45
N ALA A 42 4.01 11.61 -18.58
CA ALA A 42 3.25 12.84 -18.34
C ALA A 42 3.09 13.67 -19.62
N LYS A 43 4.15 13.82 -20.42
CA LYS A 43 4.10 14.55 -21.71
C LYS A 43 3.07 13.92 -22.65
N ASN A 44 3.10 12.60 -22.80
CA ASN A 44 2.19 11.89 -23.71
C ASN A 44 0.74 11.96 -23.23
N ILE A 45 0.50 11.74 -21.93
CA ILE A 45 -0.87 11.75 -21.36
C ILE A 45 -1.48 13.17 -21.43
N ILE A 46 -0.67 14.21 -21.20
CA ILE A 46 -1.13 15.61 -21.32
C ILE A 46 -1.46 15.94 -22.77
N SER A 47 -0.68 15.47 -23.76
CA SER A 47 -0.99 15.69 -25.17
C SER A 47 -2.30 15.02 -25.62
N GLU A 48 -2.72 13.96 -24.95
CA GLU A 48 -4.02 13.30 -25.12
C GLU A 48 -5.16 13.99 -24.32
N GLY A 49 -4.88 15.12 -23.66
CA GLY A 49 -5.88 15.92 -22.92
C GLY A 49 -6.18 15.43 -21.50
N TYR A 50 -5.47 14.43 -20.98
CA TYR A 50 -5.70 13.96 -19.62
C TYR A 50 -4.95 14.83 -18.59
N THR A 51 -5.69 15.24 -17.57
CA THR A 51 -5.16 15.93 -16.39
C THR A 51 -5.65 15.24 -15.13
N GLY A 52 -4.74 14.64 -14.36
CA GLY A 52 -5.15 13.91 -13.15
C GLY A 52 -4.04 13.05 -12.56
N HIS A 53 -4.42 12.15 -11.67
CA HIS A 53 -3.50 11.21 -11.08
C HIS A 53 -3.08 10.12 -12.08
N VAL A 54 -1.78 9.90 -12.17
CA VAL A 54 -1.19 8.82 -12.95
C VAL A 54 -0.20 8.08 -12.08
N SER A 55 -0.27 6.77 -12.05
CA SER A 55 0.78 5.90 -11.55
C SER A 55 1.24 4.96 -12.64
N PHE A 56 2.45 4.49 -12.53
CA PHE A 56 2.98 3.43 -13.39
C PHE A 56 3.78 2.45 -12.54
N ASP A 57 3.74 1.20 -12.93
CA ASP A 57 4.46 0.12 -12.27
C ASP A 57 5.79 -0.12 -12.99
N ALA A 58 6.82 -0.40 -12.21
CA ALA A 58 8.16 -0.75 -12.65
C ALA A 58 8.65 -1.98 -11.89
N TYR A 59 9.57 -2.74 -12.45
CA TYR A 59 10.17 -3.86 -11.74
C TYR A 59 11.62 -4.08 -12.15
N THR A 60 12.39 -4.66 -11.25
CA THR A 60 13.73 -5.17 -11.55
C THR A 60 13.66 -6.65 -11.89
N PHE A 61 14.51 -7.09 -12.82
CA PHE A 61 14.65 -8.50 -13.20
C PHE A 61 16.12 -8.85 -13.37
N ARG A 62 16.42 -10.15 -13.34
CA ARG A 62 17.77 -10.65 -13.63
C ARG A 62 17.88 -11.02 -15.10
N ASP A 63 18.97 -10.55 -15.70
CA ASP A 63 19.44 -10.98 -17.02
C ASP A 63 20.87 -11.49 -16.85
N GLY A 64 21.02 -12.80 -16.74
CA GLY A 64 22.26 -13.44 -16.30
C GLY A 64 22.65 -12.95 -14.88
N ASP A 65 23.85 -12.38 -14.75
CA ASP A 65 24.36 -11.83 -13.48
C ASP A 65 23.97 -10.36 -13.26
N LYS A 66 23.30 -9.73 -14.22
CA LYS A 66 22.92 -8.32 -14.14
C LYS A 66 21.51 -8.15 -13.61
N ILE A 67 21.35 -7.12 -12.76
CA ILE A 67 20.01 -6.63 -12.37
C ILE A 67 19.64 -5.50 -13.34
N CYS A 68 18.57 -5.72 -14.09
CA CYS A 68 18.01 -4.77 -15.03
C CYS A 68 16.72 -4.17 -14.49
N LEU A 69 16.40 -2.92 -14.88
CA LEU A 69 15.16 -2.24 -14.54
C LEU A 69 14.26 -2.17 -15.78
N ASN A 70 13.03 -2.66 -15.67
CA ASN A 70 11.95 -2.26 -16.57
C ASN A 70 11.24 -1.06 -15.94
N PRO A 71 11.44 0.17 -16.46
CA PRO A 71 10.94 1.37 -15.81
C PRO A 71 9.44 1.59 -15.98
N VAL A 72 8.78 0.90 -16.92
CA VAL A 72 7.33 1.00 -17.15
C VAL A 72 6.78 -0.33 -17.61
N SER A 73 5.99 -0.98 -16.79
CA SER A 73 5.28 -2.21 -17.12
C SER A 73 3.78 -2.01 -17.29
N GLU A 74 3.19 -1.07 -16.54
CA GLU A 74 1.77 -0.75 -16.57
C GLU A 74 1.59 0.74 -16.26
N ILE A 75 0.62 1.40 -16.90
CA ILE A 75 0.24 2.78 -16.63
C ILE A 75 -1.21 2.81 -16.14
N ASN A 76 -1.44 3.43 -14.99
CA ASN A 76 -2.72 3.60 -14.34
C ASN A 76 -3.09 5.09 -14.29
N ALA A 77 -3.89 5.57 -15.24
CA ALA A 77 -4.38 6.95 -15.31
C ALA A 77 -5.57 7.15 -14.36
N ARG A 78 -5.37 6.95 -13.07
CA ARG A 78 -6.39 7.06 -12.02
C ARG A 78 -5.73 7.18 -10.65
N MET A 79 -6.52 7.56 -9.64
CA MET A 79 -6.10 7.38 -8.24
C MET A 79 -5.94 5.89 -7.92
N THR A 80 -4.92 5.58 -7.16
CA THR A 80 -4.61 4.22 -6.69
C THR A 80 -4.68 4.16 -5.17
N MET A 81 -4.72 2.94 -4.62
CA MET A 81 -4.68 2.73 -3.17
C MET A 81 -3.43 3.36 -2.51
N ALA A 82 -2.34 3.45 -3.26
CA ALA A 82 -1.12 4.12 -2.84
C ALA A 82 -1.30 5.62 -2.57
N ASP A 83 -2.21 6.28 -3.28
CA ASP A 83 -2.52 7.69 -3.04
C ASP A 83 -3.27 7.88 -1.72
N ILE A 84 -4.11 6.93 -1.33
CA ILE A 84 -4.80 6.93 -0.03
C ILE A 84 -3.76 6.85 1.10
N ALA A 85 -2.83 5.88 1.03
CA ALA A 85 -1.76 5.75 2.03
C ALA A 85 -0.94 7.04 2.16
N ARG A 86 -0.57 7.65 1.02
CA ARG A 86 0.17 8.92 1.00
C ARG A 86 -0.62 10.06 1.63
N LEU A 87 -1.91 10.18 1.33
CA LEU A 87 -2.76 11.22 1.90
C LEU A 87 -2.90 11.04 3.42
N MET A 88 -3.02 9.80 3.90
CA MET A 88 -3.04 9.48 5.32
C MET A 88 -1.73 9.89 6.00
N ALA A 89 -0.58 9.52 5.44
CA ALA A 89 0.73 9.90 5.97
C ALA A 89 0.88 11.44 6.04
N LYS A 90 0.47 12.15 4.98
CA LYS A 90 0.51 13.63 4.96
C LYS A 90 -0.36 14.23 6.05
N LYS A 91 -1.56 13.68 6.28
CA LYS A 91 -2.51 14.18 7.29
C LYS A 91 -2.02 13.93 8.72
N THR A 92 -1.30 12.85 8.96
CA THR A 92 -0.78 12.45 10.27
C THR A 92 0.67 12.85 10.51
N SER A 93 1.33 13.48 9.52
CA SER A 93 2.76 13.81 9.54
C SER A 93 3.69 12.59 9.69
N SER A 94 3.21 11.38 9.34
CA SER A 94 4.02 10.17 9.33
C SER A 94 4.99 10.19 8.16
N LYS A 95 6.21 9.67 8.37
CA LYS A 95 7.24 9.63 7.33
C LYS A 95 7.00 8.51 6.33
N ILE A 96 6.51 7.37 6.82
CA ILE A 96 6.27 6.15 6.03
C ILE A 96 4.80 5.78 6.15
N SER A 97 4.23 5.35 5.04
CA SER A 97 2.91 4.74 5.00
C SER A 97 2.94 3.45 4.20
N SER A 98 2.17 2.48 4.64
CA SER A 98 2.02 1.21 3.95
C SER A 98 0.56 0.81 3.91
N ILE A 99 0.18 0.03 2.91
CA ILE A 99 -1.12 -0.64 2.86
C ILE A 99 -0.93 -2.13 2.62
N LYS A 100 -1.81 -2.93 3.23
CA LYS A 100 -1.88 -4.38 3.03
C LYS A 100 -3.32 -4.83 3.02
N PHE A 101 -3.65 -5.73 2.08
CA PHE A 101 -4.91 -6.45 2.08
C PHE A 101 -4.80 -7.74 2.87
N VAL A 102 -5.87 -8.07 3.60
CA VAL A 102 -6.09 -9.36 4.25
C VAL A 102 -7.42 -9.93 3.76
N LYS A 103 -7.46 -11.21 3.42
CA LYS A 103 -8.71 -11.87 2.99
C LYS A 103 -9.69 -11.94 4.16
N GLY A 104 -10.97 -11.65 3.90
CA GLY A 104 -12.01 -11.57 4.92
C GLY A 104 -12.15 -12.84 5.75
N LYS A 105 -12.00 -14.02 5.14
CA LYS A 105 -12.04 -15.31 5.86
C LYS A 105 -11.07 -15.42 7.06
N HIS A 106 -9.95 -14.69 7.03
CA HIS A 106 -8.99 -14.66 8.13
C HIS A 106 -9.38 -13.66 9.23
N LEU A 107 -10.43 -12.88 9.00
CA LEU A 107 -10.92 -11.86 9.93
C LEU A 107 -12.23 -12.29 10.62
N GLU A 108 -12.80 -13.44 10.28
CA GLU A 108 -14.04 -13.98 10.85
C GLU A 108 -13.94 -14.28 12.35
N ILE A 109 -12.72 -14.39 12.89
CA ILE A 109 -12.46 -14.52 14.33
C ILE A 109 -12.79 -13.24 15.10
N PHE A 110 -12.87 -12.09 14.44
CA PHE A 110 -13.18 -10.80 15.04
C PHE A 110 -14.67 -10.50 14.86
N ARG A 111 -15.34 -10.12 15.94
CA ARG A 111 -16.78 -9.77 15.94
C ARG A 111 -17.00 -8.28 15.67
N SER A 112 -15.96 -7.47 15.88
CA SER A 112 -16.02 -6.02 15.77
C SER A 112 -14.66 -5.42 15.40
N GLU A 113 -14.65 -4.17 14.97
CA GLU A 113 -13.42 -3.39 14.78
C GLU A 113 -12.65 -3.23 16.11
N THR A 114 -13.36 -3.19 17.23
CA THR A 114 -12.74 -3.12 18.57
C THR A 114 -11.89 -4.36 18.88
N ASP A 115 -12.31 -5.54 18.45
CA ASP A 115 -11.53 -6.77 18.62
C ASP A 115 -10.21 -6.69 17.86
N ILE A 116 -10.23 -6.13 16.64
CA ILE A 116 -9.01 -5.90 15.84
C ILE A 116 -8.09 -4.90 16.53
N ILE A 117 -8.64 -3.80 17.03
CA ILE A 117 -7.86 -2.79 17.77
C ILE A 117 -7.19 -3.46 18.98
N SER A 118 -7.94 -4.28 19.73
CA SER A 118 -7.43 -5.01 20.89
C SER A 118 -6.36 -6.04 20.50
N TYR A 119 -6.50 -6.71 19.36
CA TYR A 119 -5.51 -7.66 18.85
C TYR A 119 -4.16 -7.01 18.55
N PHE A 120 -4.17 -5.82 17.93
CA PHE A 120 -2.94 -5.09 17.66
C PHE A 120 -2.37 -4.39 18.90
N GLY A 121 -3.20 -4.09 19.91
CA GLY A 121 -2.78 -3.44 21.16
C GLY A 121 -2.06 -2.12 20.90
N ASP A 122 -0.85 -1.98 21.42
CA ASP A 122 -0.03 -0.77 21.27
C ASP A 122 0.36 -0.44 19.81
N ASP A 123 0.31 -1.42 18.91
CA ASP A 123 0.54 -1.18 17.47
C ASP A 123 -0.70 -0.64 16.75
N SER A 124 -1.87 -0.59 17.38
CA SER A 124 -3.04 0.10 16.84
C SER A 124 -2.77 1.60 16.71
N TYR A 125 -3.42 2.21 15.73
CA TYR A 125 -3.29 3.65 15.51
C TYR A 125 -3.65 4.46 16.74
N SER A 126 -2.77 5.38 17.10
CA SER A 126 -2.98 6.36 18.15
C SER A 126 -2.97 7.77 17.57
N ALA A 127 -4.06 8.50 17.75
CA ALA A 127 -4.16 9.89 17.30
C ALA A 127 -3.10 10.78 17.96
N VAL A 128 -2.70 10.47 19.20
CA VAL A 128 -1.65 11.21 19.93
C VAL A 128 -0.28 11.00 19.30
N ARG A 129 0.01 9.75 18.88
CA ARG A 129 1.29 9.41 18.24
C ARG A 129 1.28 9.70 16.74
N GLY A 130 0.10 9.81 16.12
CA GLY A 130 -0.07 9.94 14.67
C GLY A 130 0.33 8.70 13.87
N LYS A 131 0.53 7.55 14.52
CA LYS A 131 1.05 6.33 13.91
C LYS A 131 0.44 5.05 14.48
N GLY A 132 0.62 3.95 13.77
CA GLY A 132 0.12 2.61 14.08
C GLY A 132 -0.67 2.00 12.93
N ILE A 133 -1.35 0.89 13.21
CA ILE A 133 -2.17 0.11 12.28
C ILE A 133 -3.60 0.64 12.30
N ILE A 134 -4.15 0.95 11.12
CA ILE A 134 -5.53 1.41 10.91
C ILE A 134 -6.25 0.39 10.03
N LEU A 135 -7.43 -0.06 10.45
CA LEU A 135 -8.38 -0.74 9.56
C LEU A 135 -9.09 0.33 8.72
N MET A 136 -8.95 0.25 7.40
CA MET A 136 -9.45 1.25 6.43
C MET A 136 -10.75 0.85 5.76
N SER A 137 -11.18 -0.40 5.88
CA SER A 137 -12.43 -0.93 5.32
C SER A 137 -13.26 -1.59 6.41
N PRO A 138 -14.60 -1.65 6.27
CA PRO A 138 -15.42 -2.39 7.21
C PRO A 138 -15.10 -3.89 7.18
N LEU A 139 -15.30 -4.56 8.32
CA LEU A 139 -15.22 -6.03 8.42
C LEU A 139 -16.47 -6.69 7.85
N TYR A 140 -17.61 -6.04 8.03
CA TYR A 140 -18.91 -6.53 7.64
C TYR A 140 -19.67 -5.45 6.87
N TYR A 141 -20.52 -5.87 5.97
CA TYR A 141 -21.43 -5.00 5.24
C TYR A 141 -22.82 -5.65 5.13
N GLU A 142 -23.85 -4.83 5.11
CA GLU A 142 -25.22 -5.30 4.90
C GLU A 142 -25.55 -5.29 3.41
N LYS A 143 -26.12 -6.40 2.93
CA LYS A 143 -26.66 -6.52 1.58
C LYS A 143 -27.99 -7.26 1.66
N ASN A 144 -29.07 -6.60 1.22
CA ASN A 144 -30.43 -7.16 1.22
C ASN A 144 -30.90 -7.66 2.60
N GLY A 145 -30.59 -6.94 3.68
CA GLY A 145 -30.92 -7.32 5.05
C GLY A 145 -30.06 -8.43 5.64
N VAL A 146 -29.02 -8.89 4.95
CA VAL A 146 -28.09 -9.91 5.40
C VAL A 146 -26.72 -9.28 5.66
N ILE A 147 -26.17 -9.55 6.85
CA ILE A 147 -24.80 -9.14 7.19
C ILE A 147 -23.84 -10.14 6.57
N ASN A 148 -22.92 -9.63 5.77
CA ASN A 148 -21.87 -10.39 5.09
C ASN A 148 -20.50 -9.94 5.59
N SER A 149 -19.55 -10.86 5.67
CA SER A 149 -18.14 -10.50 5.88
C SER A 149 -17.54 -9.89 4.60
N THR A 150 -16.60 -8.97 4.76
CA THR A 150 -15.87 -8.41 3.62
C THR A 150 -15.00 -9.48 2.96
N GLU A 151 -14.89 -9.47 1.64
CA GLU A 151 -13.98 -10.38 0.92
C GLU A 151 -12.51 -10.07 1.19
N ARG A 152 -12.23 -8.78 1.36
CA ARG A 152 -10.88 -8.27 1.66
C ARG A 152 -10.98 -7.05 2.56
N ALA A 153 -10.22 -7.03 3.62
CA ALA A 153 -10.03 -5.84 4.44
C ALA A 153 -8.72 -5.15 4.09
N LEU A 154 -8.74 -3.83 4.11
CA LEU A 154 -7.60 -2.97 3.86
C LEU A 154 -7.07 -2.43 5.18
N PHE A 155 -5.79 -2.66 5.43
CA PHE A 155 -5.05 -2.07 6.53
C PHE A 155 -4.08 -1.02 6.01
N CYS A 156 -3.97 0.08 6.76
CA CYS A 156 -2.94 1.10 6.58
C CYS A 156 -2.01 1.10 7.78
N VAL A 157 -0.72 1.16 7.53
CA VAL A 157 0.30 1.35 8.57
C VAL A 157 0.89 2.73 8.39
N LEU A 158 0.96 3.49 9.47
CA LEU A 158 1.63 4.78 9.55
C LEU A 158 2.77 4.70 10.56
N SER A 159 3.98 5.11 10.16
CA SER A 159 5.17 4.98 10.98
C SER A 159 6.24 6.03 10.64
N ASP A 160 7.31 6.08 11.42
CA ASP A 160 8.43 7.01 11.22
C ASP A 160 9.64 6.33 10.58
N ASN A 161 9.70 5.01 10.57
CA ASN A 161 10.83 4.26 10.01
C ASN A 161 10.40 2.90 9.43
N GLU A 162 11.24 2.33 8.57
CA GLU A 162 10.98 1.08 7.87
C GLU A 162 10.84 -0.13 8.81
N SER A 163 11.60 -0.16 9.90
CA SER A 163 11.57 -1.26 10.88
C SER A 163 10.20 -1.36 11.56
N GLU A 164 9.64 -0.23 12.02
CA GLU A 164 8.27 -0.16 12.57
C GLU A 164 7.24 -0.60 11.53
N THR A 165 7.38 -0.13 10.28
CA THR A 165 6.47 -0.51 9.19
C THR A 165 6.48 -2.02 8.97
N LEU A 166 7.68 -2.62 8.88
CA LEU A 166 7.83 -4.07 8.66
C LEU A 166 7.31 -4.89 9.84
N HIS A 167 7.51 -4.41 11.08
CA HIS A 167 6.94 -5.03 12.28
C HIS A 167 5.40 -5.06 12.19
N CYS A 168 4.75 -3.92 11.92
CA CYS A 168 3.31 -3.84 11.76
C CYS A 168 2.79 -4.71 10.60
N LEU A 169 3.47 -4.71 9.45
CA LEU A 169 3.10 -5.56 8.32
C LEU A 169 3.19 -7.05 8.64
N LYS A 170 4.19 -7.49 9.42
CA LYS A 170 4.29 -8.87 9.91
C LYS A 170 3.12 -9.23 10.82
N LYS A 171 2.71 -8.33 11.72
CA LYS A 171 1.53 -8.54 12.57
C LYS A 171 0.24 -8.66 11.75
N ILE A 172 0.06 -7.82 10.73
CA ILE A 172 -1.08 -7.93 9.82
C ILE A 172 -1.02 -9.24 9.04
N ALA A 173 0.17 -9.65 8.56
CA ALA A 173 0.34 -10.92 7.87
C ALA A 173 0.06 -12.13 8.76
N ALA A 174 0.32 -12.05 10.07
CA ALA A 174 0.03 -13.12 11.01
C ALA A 174 -1.48 -13.44 11.10
N LEU A 175 -2.38 -12.49 10.77
CA LEU A 175 -3.81 -12.75 10.66
C LEU A 175 -4.12 -13.85 9.62
N GLU A 176 -3.31 -13.96 8.56
CA GLU A 176 -3.49 -14.95 7.50
C GLU A 176 -3.09 -16.38 7.93
N TRP A 177 -2.39 -16.53 9.06
CA TRP A 177 -1.92 -17.81 9.60
C TRP A 177 -2.80 -18.35 10.76
N HIS A 178 -3.64 -17.51 11.35
CA HIS A 178 -4.51 -17.91 12.47
C HIS A 178 -5.80 -18.61 12.02
N GLY A 179 -6.02 -18.79 10.73
CA GLY A 179 -7.23 -19.43 10.16
C GLY A 179 -6.99 -20.82 9.57
N LEU A 180 -5.94 -21.54 10.00
CA LEU A 180 -5.66 -22.94 9.61
C LEU A 180 -5.77 -23.86 10.81
#